data_156066bd629199a048990af412c5b765
#
_entry.id   156066bd629199a048990af412c5b765
#
_cell.length_a   1.000
_cell.length_b   1.000
_cell.length_c   1.000
_cell.angle_alpha   90.00
_cell.angle_beta   90.00
_cell.angle_gamma   90.00
#
_symmetry.space_group_name_H-M   'P 1'
#
loop_
_entity.id
_entity.type
_entity.pdbx_description
1 polymer ?
#
loop_
_entity_poly.entity_id
_entity_poly.type
_entity_poly.pdbx_seq_one_letter_code
_entity_poly.pdbx_strand_id
1 'polypeptide(L)'
;MEKKTCLAPIRNTKIPKYKTMKNACDAHCHVFGPREIFPYSQKASYWPPDTSEEQLRKMHDTIGIQRAVLVQASCHGTDNSAMLDAISKNPARYKGVCIADGSFTKEDFKYLDDNGVKGVRFNFVQHLGGAPDLIMMEEVIKKVIPLGWHLVIHVNAEDIITYADFFEKFDLPIIVDHMGRVPTNKGVEQKAYQILCEFMKKPNWWVKISGAERIAVSPPFYDAIVYAQGLVAIASDRILWGTDCPHPNIKEHMPNDADLLDLFPLMVPDLKLQKQILVDNPARLYGWEN
;
A
#
# COMPACT_ATOMS: atom_id res chain seq x y z
N MET A 1 -15.18 7.24 23.45
CA MET A 1 -15.06 5.84 23.00
C MET A 1 -13.64 5.39 23.21
N GLU A 2 -13.45 4.25 23.82
CA GLU A 2 -12.13 3.63 23.95
C GLU A 2 -11.63 3.25 22.55
N LYS A 3 -10.46 3.77 22.16
CA LYS A 3 -9.93 3.53 20.81
C LYS A 3 -9.36 2.11 20.77
N LYS A 4 -9.75 1.34 19.76
CA LYS A 4 -9.30 -0.04 19.59
C LYS A 4 -7.79 -0.07 19.38
N THR A 5 -7.07 -0.75 20.26
CA THR A 5 -5.65 -1.05 20.08
C THR A 5 -5.47 -2.10 18.99
N CYS A 6 -4.44 -1.96 18.17
CA CYS A 6 -4.03 -3.00 17.22
C CYS A 6 -3.14 -4.03 17.91
N LEU A 7 -3.10 -5.24 17.38
CA LEU A 7 -2.08 -6.20 17.75
C LEU A 7 -0.69 -5.62 17.44
N ALA A 8 0.29 -5.94 18.29
CA ALA A 8 1.66 -5.56 18.02
C ALA A 8 2.23 -6.37 16.84
N PRO A 9 3.04 -5.76 15.97
CA PRO A 9 3.72 -6.50 14.91
C PRO A 9 4.73 -7.50 15.48
N ILE A 10 5.06 -8.52 14.71
CA ILE A 10 6.13 -9.47 15.06
C ILE A 10 7.47 -8.78 14.86
N ARG A 11 8.11 -8.37 15.96
CA ARG A 11 9.37 -7.62 15.90
C ARG A 11 10.60 -8.48 15.54
N ASN A 12 10.53 -9.79 15.79
CA ASN A 12 11.58 -10.74 15.41
C ASN A 12 11.25 -11.33 14.04
N THR A 13 11.56 -10.56 12.99
CA THR A 13 11.41 -11.01 11.62
C THR A 13 12.33 -12.21 11.35
N LYS A 14 11.78 -13.28 10.81
CA LYS A 14 12.55 -14.47 10.38
C LYS A 14 13.44 -14.11 9.18
N ILE A 15 14.43 -14.93 8.92
CA ILE A 15 15.15 -14.88 7.66
C ILE A 15 14.30 -15.62 6.62
N PRO A 16 13.90 -14.96 5.51
CA PRO A 16 13.09 -15.60 4.50
C PRO A 16 13.89 -16.65 3.72
N LYS A 17 13.19 -17.63 3.16
CA LYS A 17 13.77 -18.60 2.24
C LYS A 17 14.06 -17.98 0.88
N TYR A 18 13.15 -17.11 0.42
CA TYR A 18 13.32 -16.36 -0.80
C TYR A 18 14.35 -15.24 -0.61
N LYS A 19 15.29 -15.16 -1.55
CA LYS A 19 16.31 -14.10 -1.56
C LYS A 19 15.93 -13.03 -2.57
N THR A 20 15.69 -11.84 -2.10
CA THR A 20 15.41 -10.68 -2.95
C THR A 20 16.63 -10.29 -3.78
N MET A 21 16.39 -9.56 -4.83
CA MET A 21 17.44 -8.99 -5.67
C MET A 21 17.80 -7.57 -5.26
N LYS A 22 18.91 -7.07 -5.79
CA LYS A 22 19.34 -5.68 -5.59
C LYS A 22 18.23 -4.71 -6.00
N ASN A 23 18.05 -3.65 -5.22
CA ASN A 23 17.03 -2.62 -5.40
C ASN A 23 15.57 -3.09 -5.24
N ALA A 24 15.34 -4.28 -4.67
CA ALA A 24 14.00 -4.75 -4.37
C ALA A 24 13.26 -3.76 -3.48
N CYS A 25 11.99 -3.50 -3.83
CA CYS A 25 11.13 -2.51 -3.20
C CYS A 25 9.94 -3.16 -2.49
N ASP A 26 9.70 -2.75 -1.26
CA ASP A 26 8.43 -2.87 -0.57
C ASP A 26 7.56 -1.65 -0.94
N ALA A 27 6.56 -1.84 -1.82
CA ALA A 27 5.73 -0.74 -2.29
C ALA A 27 4.55 -0.41 -1.36
N HIS A 28 4.50 -0.97 -0.15
CA HIS A 28 3.47 -0.67 0.84
C HIS A 28 3.91 -1.03 2.26
N CYS A 29 4.32 -0.05 3.01
CA CYS A 29 4.59 -0.17 4.44
C CYS A 29 4.29 1.16 5.16
N HIS A 30 4.31 1.14 6.49
CA HIS A 30 3.95 2.29 7.31
C HIS A 30 4.99 2.54 8.40
N VAL A 31 5.05 3.80 8.86
CA VAL A 31 5.68 4.20 10.12
C VAL A 31 4.62 4.76 11.06
N PHE A 32 4.77 4.49 12.36
CA PHE A 32 3.86 4.95 13.40
C PHE A 32 4.65 5.56 14.54
N GLY A 33 4.34 6.81 14.89
CA GLY A 33 4.94 7.49 16.02
C GLY A 33 6.43 7.82 15.88
N PRO A 34 7.14 8.07 16.98
CA PRO A 34 6.61 8.00 18.35
C PRO A 34 5.49 9.03 18.57
N ARG A 35 4.43 8.60 19.27
CA ARG A 35 3.20 9.38 19.42
C ARG A 35 3.39 10.70 20.16
N GLU A 36 4.39 10.81 20.97
CA GLU A 36 4.76 12.05 21.68
C GLU A 36 5.28 13.12 20.70
N ILE A 37 5.86 12.72 19.56
CA ILE A 37 6.39 13.63 18.53
C ILE A 37 5.40 13.75 17.37
N PHE A 38 4.82 12.62 16.96
CA PHE A 38 3.89 12.52 15.84
C PHE A 38 2.54 12.01 16.36
N PRO A 39 1.66 12.89 16.87
CA PRO A 39 0.41 12.48 17.50
C PRO A 39 -0.56 11.83 16.51
N TYR A 40 -1.36 10.89 17.04
CA TYR A 40 -2.44 10.31 16.26
C TYR A 40 -3.63 11.26 16.21
N SER A 41 -4.32 11.28 15.07
CA SER A 41 -5.52 12.09 14.86
C SER A 41 -6.60 11.78 15.91
N GLN A 42 -7.30 12.83 16.37
CA GLN A 42 -8.47 12.66 17.24
C GLN A 42 -9.58 11.84 16.55
N LYS A 43 -9.63 11.86 15.21
CA LYS A 43 -10.58 11.09 14.38
C LYS A 43 -10.12 9.66 14.11
N ALA A 44 -8.91 9.26 14.53
CA ALA A 44 -8.40 7.91 14.29
C ALA A 44 -9.32 6.84 14.87
N SER A 45 -9.65 5.82 14.10
CA SER A 45 -10.49 4.70 14.52
C SER A 45 -9.71 3.63 15.29
N TYR A 46 -8.38 3.68 15.26
CA TYR A 46 -7.46 2.76 15.93
C TYR A 46 -6.17 3.46 16.36
N TRP A 47 -5.49 2.88 17.33
CA TRP A 47 -4.18 3.30 17.79
C TRP A 47 -3.22 2.12 17.71
N PRO A 48 -2.27 2.12 16.73
CA PRO A 48 -1.27 1.08 16.63
C PRO A 48 -0.16 1.30 17.67
N PRO A 49 0.58 0.25 18.03
CA PRO A 49 1.87 0.41 18.69
C PRO A 49 2.84 1.20 17.81
N ASP A 50 3.68 2.02 18.42
CA ASP A 50 4.71 2.76 17.69
C ASP A 50 5.61 1.79 16.91
N THR A 51 5.88 2.17 15.66
CA THR A 51 6.78 1.46 14.76
C THR A 51 7.62 2.50 14.02
N SER A 52 8.81 2.76 14.54
CA SER A 52 9.72 3.77 14.01
C SER A 52 10.31 3.36 12.66
N GLU A 53 10.88 4.35 11.93
CA GLU A 53 11.67 4.09 10.73
C GLU A 53 12.79 3.07 10.99
N GLU A 54 13.48 3.17 12.11
CA GLU A 54 14.57 2.23 12.48
C GLU A 54 14.08 0.79 12.60
N GLN A 55 12.90 0.58 13.21
CA GLN A 55 12.30 -0.75 13.34
C GLN A 55 11.88 -1.30 11.99
N LEU A 56 11.26 -0.47 11.14
CA LEU A 56 10.89 -0.83 9.77
C LEU A 56 12.14 -1.16 8.93
N ARG A 57 13.18 -0.33 9.00
CA ARG A 57 14.44 -0.55 8.30
C ARG A 57 15.14 -1.84 8.73
N LYS A 58 15.15 -2.14 10.03
CA LYS A 58 15.70 -3.41 10.54
C LYS A 58 14.95 -4.62 9.97
N MET A 59 13.64 -4.55 9.89
CA MET A 59 12.81 -5.59 9.26
C MET A 59 13.18 -5.72 7.78
N HIS A 60 13.19 -4.62 7.02
CA HIS A 60 13.57 -4.61 5.61
C HIS A 60 14.99 -5.17 5.36
N ASP A 61 15.96 -4.79 6.19
CA ASP A 61 17.34 -5.28 6.08
C ASP A 61 17.40 -6.81 6.32
N THR A 62 16.55 -7.33 7.23
CA THR A 62 16.45 -8.77 7.48
C THR A 62 15.89 -9.53 6.29
N ILE A 63 14.88 -8.98 5.60
CA ILE A 63 14.26 -9.63 4.44
C ILE A 63 14.89 -9.22 3.09
N GLY A 64 15.93 -8.37 3.10
CA GLY A 64 16.69 -7.99 1.91
C GLY A 64 16.05 -6.90 1.05
N ILE A 65 15.12 -6.11 1.58
CA ILE A 65 14.48 -4.98 0.90
C ILE A 65 15.34 -3.73 1.02
N GLN A 66 15.59 -3.05 -0.08
CA GLN A 66 16.48 -1.88 -0.15
C GLN A 66 15.76 -0.57 -0.44
N ARG A 67 14.56 -0.62 -1.02
CA ARG A 67 13.70 0.53 -1.30
C ARG A 67 12.33 0.30 -0.68
N ALA A 68 11.67 1.37 -0.25
CA ALA A 68 10.30 1.22 0.25
C ALA A 68 9.45 2.47 -0.01
N VAL A 69 8.15 2.24 -0.15
CA VAL A 69 7.13 3.28 -0.24
C VAL A 69 6.39 3.36 1.08
N LEU A 70 6.61 4.44 1.81
CA LEU A 70 5.92 4.74 3.04
C LEU A 70 4.52 5.28 2.68
N VAL A 71 3.50 4.52 3.00
CA VAL A 71 2.12 4.94 2.82
C VAL A 71 1.63 5.57 4.10
N GLN A 72 1.09 6.78 4.03
CA GLN A 72 0.54 7.46 5.20
C GLN A 72 -0.52 6.61 5.88
N ALA A 73 -0.38 6.47 7.18
CA ALA A 73 -1.29 5.67 7.99
C ALA A 73 -2.52 6.49 8.41
N SER A 74 -3.71 5.89 8.33
CA SER A 74 -4.96 6.57 8.67
C SER A 74 -5.02 7.08 10.12
N CYS A 75 -4.26 6.49 11.04
CA CYS A 75 -4.21 6.94 12.42
C CYS A 75 -3.58 8.33 12.60
N HIS A 76 -2.71 8.77 11.70
CA HIS A 76 -2.18 10.13 11.69
C HIS A 76 -3.10 11.11 10.93
N GLY A 77 -4.11 10.60 10.19
CA GLY A 77 -4.96 11.43 9.33
C GLY A 77 -4.15 12.12 8.24
N THR A 78 -4.36 13.43 8.08
CA THR A 78 -3.68 14.28 7.09
C THR A 78 -2.35 14.86 7.60
N ASP A 79 -1.92 14.56 8.82
CA ASP A 79 -0.59 14.92 9.32
C ASP A 79 0.44 13.92 8.81
N ASN A 80 1.12 14.27 7.72
CA ASN A 80 2.12 13.42 7.06
C ASN A 80 3.54 13.54 7.68
N SER A 81 3.70 14.21 8.82
CA SER A 81 5.00 14.55 9.40
C SER A 81 5.83 13.31 9.78
N ALA A 82 5.22 12.25 10.33
CA ALA A 82 5.93 11.01 10.65
C ALA A 82 6.51 10.33 9.40
N MET A 83 5.77 10.32 8.31
CA MET A 83 6.22 9.78 7.02
C MET A 83 7.35 10.63 6.44
N LEU A 84 7.21 11.96 6.45
CA LEU A 84 8.23 12.88 5.93
C LEU A 84 9.53 12.81 6.74
N ASP A 85 9.46 12.71 8.07
CA ASP A 85 10.63 12.50 8.93
C ASP A 85 11.36 11.20 8.56
N ALA A 86 10.63 10.12 8.34
CA ALA A 86 11.22 8.84 7.93
C ALA A 86 11.88 8.94 6.53
N ILE A 87 11.25 9.61 5.56
CA ILE A 87 11.82 9.83 4.22
C ILE A 87 13.11 10.67 4.34
N SER A 88 13.10 11.73 5.14
CA SER A 88 14.25 12.64 5.30
C SER A 88 15.50 11.94 5.82
N LYS A 89 15.34 10.90 6.64
CA LYS A 89 16.44 10.09 7.18
C LYS A 89 17.15 9.25 6.12
N ASN A 90 16.45 8.86 5.05
CA ASN A 90 17.02 8.09 3.97
C ASN A 90 16.28 8.30 2.63
N PRO A 91 16.41 9.48 2.00
CA PRO A 91 15.62 9.87 0.82
C PRO A 91 15.93 9.03 -0.44
N ALA A 92 17.10 8.36 -0.47
CA ALA A 92 17.43 7.43 -1.54
C ALA A 92 16.67 6.11 -1.42
N ARG A 93 16.33 5.70 -0.18
CA ARG A 93 15.61 4.46 0.13
C ARG A 93 14.10 4.63 0.05
N TYR A 94 13.57 5.78 0.49
CA TYR A 94 12.15 5.96 0.72
C TYR A 94 11.48 6.93 -0.26
N LYS A 95 10.26 6.59 -0.63
CA LYS A 95 9.28 7.49 -1.26
C LYS A 95 7.99 7.45 -0.44
N GLY A 96 7.09 8.42 -0.64
CA GLY A 96 5.87 8.56 0.13
C GLY A 96 4.59 8.52 -0.70
N VAL A 97 3.50 8.11 -0.06
CA VAL A 97 2.12 8.29 -0.51
C VAL A 97 1.37 8.94 0.64
N CYS A 98 0.90 10.18 0.46
CA CYS A 98 0.26 10.95 1.52
C CYS A 98 -1.24 10.65 1.65
N ILE A 99 -1.84 11.09 2.76
CA ILE A 99 -3.27 11.37 2.88
C ILE A 99 -3.43 12.89 2.89
N ALA A 100 -4.35 13.40 2.08
CA ALA A 100 -4.67 14.81 1.99
C ALA A 100 -6.19 15.02 1.87
N ASP A 101 -6.65 16.20 2.20
CA ASP A 101 -8.03 16.64 2.05
C ASP A 101 -8.13 17.98 1.32
N GLY A 102 -9.32 18.56 1.23
CA GLY A 102 -9.58 19.81 0.53
C GLY A 102 -8.82 21.03 1.04
N SER A 103 -8.31 20.99 2.29
CA SER A 103 -7.54 22.09 2.90
C SER A 103 -6.14 22.26 2.32
N PHE A 104 -5.59 21.22 1.67
CA PHE A 104 -4.26 21.27 1.08
C PHE A 104 -4.23 22.19 -0.13
N THR A 105 -3.29 23.13 -0.14
CA THR A 105 -3.01 24.05 -1.25
C THR A 105 -2.10 23.39 -2.29
N LYS A 106 -1.87 24.06 -3.42
CA LYS A 106 -0.88 23.62 -4.42
C LYS A 106 0.55 23.68 -3.85
N GLU A 107 0.82 24.64 -3.00
CA GLU A 107 2.09 24.83 -2.30
C GLU A 107 2.36 23.69 -1.32
N ASP A 108 1.34 23.21 -0.60
CA ASP A 108 1.45 22.05 0.29
C ASP A 108 1.79 20.79 -0.53
N PHE A 109 1.13 20.55 -1.66
CA PHE A 109 1.44 19.42 -2.52
C PHE A 109 2.84 19.53 -3.14
N LYS A 110 3.27 20.74 -3.55
CA LYS A 110 4.64 20.93 -4.01
C LYS A 110 5.66 20.64 -2.92
N TYR A 111 5.42 21.09 -1.69
CA TYR A 111 6.29 20.78 -0.54
C TYR A 111 6.40 19.27 -0.33
N LEU A 112 5.28 18.54 -0.39
CA LEU A 112 5.27 17.08 -0.29
C LEU A 112 6.06 16.42 -1.43
N ASP A 113 5.90 16.90 -2.67
CA ASP A 113 6.62 16.38 -3.84
C ASP A 113 8.12 16.57 -3.73
N ASP A 114 8.57 17.77 -3.32
CA ASP A 114 9.98 18.11 -3.12
C ASP A 114 10.60 17.23 -1.99
N ASN A 115 9.79 16.71 -1.07
CA ASN A 115 10.19 15.81 0.01
C ASN A 115 9.92 14.31 -0.27
N GLY A 116 9.76 13.95 -1.55
CA GLY A 116 9.76 12.55 -1.99
C GLY A 116 8.41 11.85 -1.98
N VAL A 117 7.31 12.58 -1.75
CA VAL A 117 5.95 12.04 -1.94
C VAL A 117 5.62 11.97 -3.42
N LYS A 118 4.98 10.88 -3.88
CA LYS A 118 4.68 10.65 -5.29
C LYS A 118 3.23 10.23 -5.56
N GLY A 119 2.39 10.24 -4.55
CA GLY A 119 0.99 9.88 -4.69
C GLY A 119 0.14 10.30 -3.50
N VAL A 120 -1.18 10.25 -3.70
CA VAL A 120 -2.18 10.50 -2.67
C VAL A 120 -3.08 9.27 -2.51
N ARG A 121 -3.42 8.94 -1.27
CA ARG A 121 -4.26 7.78 -0.92
C ARG A 121 -5.61 8.22 -0.38
N PHE A 122 -6.67 7.57 -0.86
CA PHE A 122 -8.02 7.66 -0.30
C PHE A 122 -8.49 6.30 0.22
N ASN A 123 -9.07 6.31 1.43
CA ASN A 123 -9.67 5.13 2.05
C ASN A 123 -11.18 5.13 1.83
N PHE A 124 -11.71 4.00 1.37
CA PHE A 124 -13.14 3.74 1.25
C PHE A 124 -13.64 2.76 2.32
N VAL A 125 -12.70 2.09 2.99
CA VAL A 125 -12.97 1.02 3.94
C VAL A 125 -13.74 1.54 5.17
N GLN A 126 -14.88 0.93 5.50
CA GLN A 126 -15.82 1.40 6.53
C GLN A 126 -15.20 1.61 7.90
N HIS A 127 -14.36 0.69 8.38
CA HIS A 127 -13.73 0.82 9.70
C HIS A 127 -12.67 1.93 9.79
N LEU A 128 -12.32 2.56 8.67
CA LEU A 128 -11.43 3.72 8.56
C LEU A 128 -12.19 5.02 8.25
N GLY A 129 -13.51 5.01 8.31
CA GLY A 129 -14.36 6.17 8.07
C GLY A 129 -15.27 6.04 6.84
N GLY A 130 -15.11 4.99 6.04
CA GLY A 130 -15.87 4.79 4.80
C GLY A 130 -15.39 5.67 3.65
N ALA A 131 -16.20 5.74 2.59
CA ALA A 131 -15.89 6.53 1.41
C ALA A 131 -15.68 8.02 1.75
N PRO A 132 -14.66 8.66 1.15
CA PRO A 132 -14.46 10.10 1.32
C PRO A 132 -15.57 10.89 0.60
N ASP A 133 -15.61 12.20 0.85
CA ASP A 133 -16.36 13.10 -0.01
C ASP A 133 -15.76 13.06 -1.43
N LEU A 134 -16.55 12.61 -2.40
CA LEU A 134 -16.10 12.39 -3.78
C LEU A 134 -15.77 13.71 -4.49
N ILE A 135 -16.46 14.81 -4.15
CA ILE A 135 -16.19 16.14 -4.72
C ILE A 135 -14.82 16.61 -4.21
N MET A 136 -14.58 16.51 -2.91
CA MET A 136 -13.27 16.84 -2.32
C MET A 136 -12.14 15.98 -2.93
N MET A 137 -12.39 14.69 -3.15
CA MET A 137 -11.42 13.78 -3.78
C MET A 137 -11.06 14.26 -5.19
N GLU A 138 -12.06 14.63 -6.02
CA GLU A 138 -11.82 15.17 -7.36
C GLU A 138 -11.00 16.47 -7.34
N GLU A 139 -11.26 17.37 -6.36
CA GLU A 139 -10.49 18.61 -6.18
C GLU A 139 -9.03 18.34 -5.83
N VAL A 140 -8.77 17.39 -4.93
CA VAL A 140 -7.42 16.98 -4.58
C VAL A 140 -6.69 16.36 -5.79
N ILE A 141 -7.37 15.47 -6.52
CA ILE A 141 -6.81 14.84 -7.73
C ILE A 141 -6.39 15.89 -8.76
N LYS A 142 -7.22 16.91 -9.02
CA LYS A 142 -6.88 18.02 -9.93
C LYS A 142 -5.62 18.77 -9.52
N LYS A 143 -5.32 18.86 -8.21
CA LYS A 143 -4.12 19.53 -7.68
C LYS A 143 -2.85 18.69 -7.85
N VAL A 144 -2.95 17.35 -7.84
CA VAL A 144 -1.80 16.45 -7.90
C VAL A 144 -1.45 15.96 -9.31
N ILE A 145 -2.38 16.01 -10.26
CA ILE A 145 -2.12 15.68 -11.68
C ILE A 145 -0.91 16.43 -12.25
N PRO A 146 -0.76 17.77 -12.06
CA PRO A 146 0.37 18.52 -12.61
C PRO A 146 1.73 18.10 -12.04
N LEU A 147 1.76 17.40 -10.90
CA LEU A 147 2.97 16.87 -10.28
C LEU A 147 3.34 15.47 -10.82
N GLY A 148 2.51 14.91 -11.70
CA GLY A 148 2.69 13.55 -12.21
C GLY A 148 2.44 12.46 -11.15
N TRP A 149 1.67 12.78 -10.12
CA TRP A 149 1.37 11.83 -9.04
C TRP A 149 0.35 10.78 -9.47
N HIS A 150 0.34 9.69 -8.70
CA HIS A 150 -0.64 8.62 -8.82
C HIS A 150 -1.66 8.67 -7.67
N LEU A 151 -2.82 8.08 -7.94
CA LEU A 151 -3.87 7.84 -6.95
C LEU A 151 -3.73 6.44 -6.36
N VAL A 152 -3.80 6.31 -5.05
CA VAL A 152 -3.93 5.02 -4.37
C VAL A 152 -5.32 4.91 -3.76
N ILE A 153 -6.03 3.83 -4.06
CA ILE A 153 -7.35 3.55 -3.48
C ILE A 153 -7.28 2.33 -2.57
N HIS A 154 -7.71 2.52 -1.32
CA HIS A 154 -7.86 1.45 -0.35
C HIS A 154 -9.34 1.12 -0.22
N VAL A 155 -9.74 0.02 -0.82
CA VAL A 155 -11.13 -0.40 -1.02
C VAL A 155 -11.36 -1.81 -0.50
N ASN A 156 -12.61 -2.15 -0.17
CA ASN A 156 -13.06 -3.52 -0.06
C ASN A 156 -13.71 -3.97 -1.38
N ALA A 157 -14.01 -5.25 -1.49
CA ALA A 157 -14.65 -5.82 -2.67
C ALA A 157 -15.96 -5.12 -3.08
N GLU A 158 -16.77 -4.74 -2.11
CA GLU A 158 -18.04 -4.04 -2.33
C GLU A 158 -17.82 -2.61 -2.86
N ASP A 159 -16.76 -1.94 -2.43
CA ASP A 159 -16.40 -0.60 -2.89
C ASP A 159 -15.96 -0.61 -4.35
N ILE A 160 -15.25 -1.66 -4.79
CA ILE A 160 -14.88 -1.85 -6.21
C ILE A 160 -16.13 -1.87 -7.08
N ILE A 161 -17.16 -2.61 -6.65
CA ILE A 161 -18.42 -2.71 -7.39
C ILE A 161 -19.18 -1.38 -7.39
N THR A 162 -19.20 -0.72 -6.24
CA THR A 162 -20.00 0.50 -6.03
C THR A 162 -19.43 1.71 -6.75
N TYR A 163 -18.10 1.85 -6.75
CA TYR A 163 -17.41 3.05 -7.23
C TYR A 163 -16.66 2.86 -8.56
N ALA A 164 -16.89 1.74 -9.27
CA ALA A 164 -16.19 1.44 -10.52
C ALA A 164 -16.25 2.61 -11.51
N ASP A 165 -17.46 3.09 -11.84
CA ASP A 165 -17.67 4.19 -12.78
C ASP A 165 -17.08 5.52 -12.31
N PHE A 166 -16.96 5.71 -10.99
CA PHE A 166 -16.33 6.90 -10.43
C PHE A 166 -14.82 6.87 -10.64
N PHE A 167 -14.17 5.74 -10.34
CA PHE A 167 -12.73 5.61 -10.52
C PHE A 167 -12.30 5.70 -11.98
N GLU A 168 -13.13 5.23 -12.91
CA GLU A 168 -12.84 5.26 -14.34
C GLU A 168 -12.81 6.65 -14.98
N LYS A 169 -13.27 7.69 -14.26
CA LYS A 169 -13.22 9.08 -14.73
C LYS A 169 -11.81 9.68 -14.75
N PHE A 170 -10.85 9.08 -14.04
CA PHE A 170 -9.55 9.68 -13.82
C PHE A 170 -8.50 9.16 -14.80
N ASP A 171 -7.81 10.10 -15.45
CA ASP A 171 -6.72 9.82 -16.38
C ASP A 171 -5.36 10.09 -15.70
N LEU A 172 -5.06 9.30 -14.66
CA LEU A 172 -3.76 9.23 -13.98
C LEU A 172 -3.54 7.78 -13.52
N PRO A 173 -2.32 7.36 -13.14
CA PRO A 173 -2.13 6.03 -12.61
C PRO A 173 -2.96 5.81 -11.34
N ILE A 174 -3.78 4.77 -11.32
CA ILE A 174 -4.63 4.37 -10.18
C ILE A 174 -4.13 3.04 -9.64
N ILE A 175 -3.77 3.01 -8.37
CA ILE A 175 -3.22 1.83 -7.70
C ILE A 175 -4.22 1.30 -6.70
N VAL A 176 -4.63 0.05 -6.87
CA VAL A 176 -5.50 -0.64 -5.91
C VAL A 176 -4.66 -1.33 -4.85
N ASP A 177 -4.85 -0.97 -3.58
CA ASP A 177 -4.18 -1.62 -2.46
C ASP A 177 -4.70 -3.05 -2.23
N HIS A 178 -3.79 -3.97 -1.85
CA HIS A 178 -4.10 -5.30 -1.29
C HIS A 178 -5.09 -6.11 -2.13
N MET A 179 -4.89 -6.16 -3.46
CA MET A 179 -5.78 -6.89 -4.37
C MET A 179 -7.27 -6.52 -4.20
N GLY A 180 -7.54 -5.24 -3.83
CA GLY A 180 -8.88 -4.74 -3.60
C GLY A 180 -9.59 -5.37 -2.39
N ARG A 181 -8.84 -6.00 -1.49
CA ARG A 181 -9.36 -6.75 -0.32
C ARG A 181 -10.47 -7.73 -0.70
N VAL A 182 -10.34 -8.34 -1.87
CA VAL A 182 -11.30 -9.32 -2.40
C VAL A 182 -11.16 -10.64 -1.63
N PRO A 183 -12.16 -11.08 -0.86
CA PRO A 183 -12.03 -12.23 0.02
C PRO A 183 -11.93 -13.54 -0.77
N THR A 184 -10.96 -14.39 -0.41
CA THR A 184 -10.67 -15.63 -1.16
C THR A 184 -11.76 -16.69 -1.03
N ASN A 185 -12.51 -16.71 0.07
CA ASN A 185 -13.57 -17.67 0.31
C ASN A 185 -14.78 -17.56 -0.64
N LYS A 186 -14.85 -16.50 -1.46
CA LYS A 186 -15.90 -16.33 -2.47
C LYS A 186 -15.47 -16.79 -3.88
N GLY A 187 -14.22 -17.24 -4.03
CA GLY A 187 -13.67 -17.70 -5.31
C GLY A 187 -13.35 -16.57 -6.29
N VAL A 188 -12.60 -16.90 -7.35
CA VAL A 188 -12.14 -15.92 -8.37
C VAL A 188 -13.26 -15.44 -9.29
N GLU A 189 -14.40 -16.13 -9.34
CA GLU A 189 -15.56 -15.74 -10.15
C GLU A 189 -16.40 -14.63 -9.50
N GLN A 190 -16.07 -14.18 -8.30
CA GLN A 190 -16.79 -13.11 -7.63
C GLN A 190 -16.67 -11.79 -8.39
N LYS A 191 -17.78 -11.05 -8.46
CA LYS A 191 -17.92 -9.83 -9.27
C LYS A 191 -16.82 -8.80 -9.03
N ALA A 192 -16.43 -8.58 -7.77
CA ALA A 192 -15.38 -7.61 -7.42
C ALA A 192 -14.02 -7.97 -8.03
N TYR A 193 -13.65 -9.25 -8.01
CA TYR A 193 -12.39 -9.69 -8.62
C TYR A 193 -12.44 -9.57 -10.15
N GLN A 194 -13.56 -9.92 -10.78
CA GLN A 194 -13.72 -9.77 -12.21
C GLN A 194 -13.62 -8.30 -12.65
N ILE A 195 -14.24 -7.37 -11.91
CA ILE A 195 -14.08 -5.92 -12.17
C ILE A 195 -12.64 -5.49 -12.01
N LEU A 196 -11.95 -5.95 -10.95
CA LEU A 196 -10.52 -5.65 -10.75
C LEU A 196 -9.67 -6.17 -11.93
N CYS A 197 -9.97 -7.36 -12.44
CA CYS A 197 -9.31 -7.90 -13.64
C CYS A 197 -9.58 -7.02 -14.88
N GLU A 198 -10.82 -6.52 -15.06
CA GLU A 198 -11.14 -5.60 -16.15
C GLU A 198 -10.39 -4.27 -16.02
N PHE A 199 -10.29 -3.70 -14.81
CA PHE A 199 -9.47 -2.53 -14.56
C PHE A 199 -8.00 -2.77 -14.98
N MET A 200 -7.44 -3.92 -14.64
CA MET A 200 -6.05 -4.23 -14.97
C MET A 200 -5.76 -4.36 -16.47
N LYS A 201 -6.76 -4.51 -17.33
CA LYS A 201 -6.61 -4.44 -18.80
C LYS A 201 -6.36 -3.01 -19.29
N LYS A 202 -6.68 -1.99 -18.51
CA LYS A 202 -6.49 -0.57 -18.84
C LYS A 202 -5.09 -0.10 -18.45
N PRO A 203 -4.41 0.75 -19.25
CA PRO A 203 -2.98 1.06 -19.08
C PRO A 203 -2.66 1.90 -17.84
N ASN A 204 -3.63 2.62 -17.29
CA ASN A 204 -3.44 3.47 -16.11
C ASN A 204 -3.75 2.75 -14.77
N TRP A 205 -4.20 1.49 -14.79
CA TRP A 205 -4.52 0.76 -13.58
C TRP A 205 -3.38 -0.14 -13.11
N TRP A 206 -3.10 -0.07 -11.83
CA TRP A 206 -2.08 -0.81 -11.11
C TRP A 206 -2.69 -1.54 -9.91
N VAL A 207 -2.05 -2.60 -9.45
CA VAL A 207 -2.47 -3.28 -8.23
C VAL A 207 -1.28 -3.73 -7.40
N LYS A 208 -1.43 -3.68 -6.08
CA LYS A 208 -0.48 -4.27 -5.14
C LYS A 208 -0.93 -5.68 -4.79
N ILE A 209 -0.11 -6.68 -5.11
CA ILE A 209 -0.27 -8.08 -4.67
C ILE A 209 0.25 -8.27 -3.24
N SER A 210 -0.01 -7.30 -2.38
CA SER A 210 0.20 -7.28 -0.94
C SER A 210 -1.08 -7.68 -0.20
N GLY A 211 -1.03 -7.84 1.11
CA GLY A 211 -2.20 -8.08 1.92
C GLY A 211 -2.81 -9.48 1.74
N ALA A 212 -1.98 -10.50 1.49
CA ALA A 212 -2.45 -11.88 1.46
C ALA A 212 -3.19 -12.25 2.76
N GLU A 213 -2.69 -11.77 3.90
CA GLU A 213 -3.29 -11.92 5.23
C GLU A 213 -4.62 -11.18 5.41
N ARG A 214 -4.95 -10.27 4.48
CA ARG A 214 -6.20 -9.50 4.52
C ARG A 214 -7.33 -10.11 3.71
N ILE A 215 -6.98 -10.95 2.74
CA ILE A 215 -7.96 -11.56 1.83
C ILE A 215 -8.13 -13.07 2.06
N ALA A 216 -7.08 -13.74 2.55
CA ALA A 216 -7.06 -15.17 2.80
C ALA A 216 -7.85 -15.54 4.05
N VAL A 217 -8.30 -16.80 4.10
CA VAL A 217 -9.07 -17.33 5.24
C VAL A 217 -8.19 -17.53 6.46
N SER A 218 -6.96 -18.03 6.28
CA SER A 218 -6.04 -18.33 7.38
C SER A 218 -4.60 -18.53 6.89
N PRO A 219 -3.62 -18.44 7.80
CA PRO A 219 -2.24 -18.82 7.46
C PRO A 219 -2.16 -20.27 6.94
N PRO A 220 -1.27 -20.53 6.01
CA PRO A 220 -0.19 -19.68 5.49
C PRO A 220 -0.58 -18.80 4.29
N PHE A 221 -1.86 -18.46 4.11
CA PHE A 221 -2.42 -17.53 3.12
C PHE A 221 -2.27 -17.99 1.65
N TYR A 222 -2.15 -19.28 1.40
CA TYR A 222 -1.95 -19.86 0.06
C TYR A 222 -3.13 -19.64 -0.89
N ASP A 223 -4.31 -19.48 -0.36
CA ASP A 223 -5.52 -19.18 -1.13
C ASP A 223 -5.48 -17.79 -1.81
N ALA A 224 -4.61 -16.88 -1.37
CA ALA A 224 -4.34 -15.62 -2.05
C ALA A 224 -3.51 -15.76 -3.34
N ILE A 225 -2.77 -16.86 -3.51
CA ILE A 225 -1.82 -17.05 -4.61
C ILE A 225 -2.51 -16.98 -5.98
N VAL A 226 -3.62 -17.68 -6.16
CA VAL A 226 -4.35 -17.72 -7.44
C VAL A 226 -4.86 -16.35 -7.86
N TYR A 227 -5.24 -15.49 -6.90
CA TYR A 227 -5.66 -14.11 -7.16
C TYR A 227 -4.50 -13.26 -7.67
N ALA A 228 -3.35 -13.34 -7.00
CA ALA A 228 -2.14 -12.65 -7.43
C ALA A 228 -1.68 -13.13 -8.83
N GLN A 229 -1.65 -14.44 -9.07
CA GLN A 229 -1.28 -15.02 -10.36
C GLN A 229 -2.19 -14.52 -11.49
N GLY A 230 -3.50 -14.46 -11.28
CA GLY A 230 -4.46 -13.95 -12.26
C GLY A 230 -4.18 -12.49 -12.63
N LEU A 231 -3.92 -11.63 -11.66
CA LEU A 231 -3.59 -10.21 -11.88
C LEU A 231 -2.23 -10.04 -12.59
N VAL A 232 -1.22 -10.82 -12.20
CA VAL A 232 0.11 -10.84 -12.85
C VAL A 232 0.00 -11.26 -14.32
N ALA A 233 -0.81 -12.25 -14.63
CA ALA A 233 -1.02 -12.72 -15.99
C ALA A 233 -1.67 -11.65 -16.90
N ILE A 234 -2.48 -10.75 -16.34
CA ILE A 234 -3.13 -9.68 -17.11
C ILE A 234 -2.17 -8.52 -17.37
N ALA A 235 -1.40 -8.09 -16.36
CA ALA A 235 -0.64 -6.84 -16.45
C ALA A 235 0.61 -6.84 -15.54
N SER A 236 1.54 -7.76 -15.79
CA SER A 236 2.78 -7.89 -14.97
C SER A 236 3.59 -6.60 -14.87
N ASP A 237 3.50 -5.73 -15.87
CA ASP A 237 4.16 -4.42 -15.92
C ASP A 237 3.54 -3.36 -14.98
N ARG A 238 2.39 -3.65 -14.39
CA ARG A 238 1.65 -2.75 -13.49
C ARG A 238 1.28 -3.40 -12.16
N ILE A 239 2.04 -4.42 -11.78
CA ILE A 239 1.95 -5.06 -10.47
C ILE A 239 3.03 -4.49 -9.55
N LEU A 240 2.67 -4.30 -8.29
CA LEU A 240 3.56 -3.95 -7.18
C LEU A 240 3.45 -5.00 -6.08
N TRP A 241 4.49 -5.16 -5.27
CA TRP A 241 4.46 -6.00 -4.08
C TRP A 241 4.77 -5.15 -2.84
N GLY A 242 4.28 -5.54 -1.68
CA GLY A 242 4.59 -4.90 -0.42
C GLY A 242 4.22 -5.76 0.79
N THR A 243 4.84 -5.49 1.93
CA THR A 243 4.60 -6.21 3.18
C THR A 243 3.30 -5.82 3.86
N ASP A 244 2.92 -4.54 3.78
CA ASP A 244 1.93 -3.89 4.64
C ASP A 244 2.38 -3.79 6.11
N CYS A 245 3.70 -3.93 6.38
CA CYS A 245 4.26 -3.78 7.73
C CYS A 245 3.94 -2.39 8.31
N PRO A 246 3.50 -2.31 9.56
CA PRO A 246 3.37 -3.30 10.61
C PRO A 246 1.95 -3.92 10.74
N HIS A 247 1.23 -4.08 9.66
CA HIS A 247 -0.06 -4.78 9.54
C HIS A 247 -1.15 -4.19 10.44
N PRO A 248 -1.49 -2.89 10.33
CA PRO A 248 -2.48 -2.27 11.19
C PRO A 248 -3.85 -2.94 11.04
N ASN A 249 -4.59 -3.01 12.16
CA ASN A 249 -5.93 -3.60 12.23
C ASN A 249 -6.03 -5.12 11.98
N ILE A 250 -4.93 -5.86 11.93
CA ILE A 250 -4.97 -7.32 12.04
C ILE A 250 -5.45 -7.69 13.44
N LYS A 251 -6.41 -8.62 13.52
CA LYS A 251 -7.08 -8.99 14.78
C LYS A 251 -6.67 -10.34 15.32
N GLU A 252 -6.26 -11.27 14.47
CA GLU A 252 -6.01 -12.66 14.86
C GLU A 252 -4.61 -13.13 14.45
N HIS A 253 -4.35 -13.32 13.20
CA HIS A 253 -3.13 -13.94 12.70
C HIS A 253 -2.13 -12.88 12.22
N MET A 254 -1.39 -12.26 13.16
CA MET A 254 -0.33 -11.34 12.80
C MET A 254 0.72 -12.07 11.97
N PRO A 255 0.94 -11.67 10.70
CA PRO A 255 1.91 -12.33 9.84
C PRO A 255 3.35 -11.99 10.25
N ASN A 256 4.30 -12.84 9.86
CA ASN A 256 5.70 -12.49 9.82
C ASN A 256 6.06 -12.03 8.41
N ASP A 257 6.71 -10.90 8.27
CA ASP A 257 7.04 -10.31 6.97
C ASP A 257 7.87 -11.24 6.07
N ALA A 258 8.71 -12.09 6.68
CA ALA A 258 9.45 -13.12 5.94
C ALA A 258 8.53 -14.20 5.33
N ASP A 259 7.49 -14.60 6.07
CA ASP A 259 6.53 -15.60 5.56
C ASP A 259 5.72 -14.99 4.39
N LEU A 260 5.38 -13.70 4.43
CA LEU A 260 4.73 -13.00 3.31
C LEU A 260 5.65 -12.86 2.09
N LEU A 261 6.93 -12.58 2.32
CA LEU A 261 7.91 -12.56 1.23
C LEU A 261 8.12 -13.95 0.62
N ASP A 262 8.08 -15.02 1.42
CA ASP A 262 8.18 -16.40 0.93
C ASP A 262 6.98 -16.84 0.08
N LEU A 263 5.83 -16.15 0.16
CA LEU A 263 4.71 -16.34 -0.77
C LEU A 263 4.97 -15.74 -2.16
N PHE A 264 5.80 -14.70 -2.25
CA PHE A 264 6.01 -13.97 -3.51
C PHE A 264 6.47 -14.87 -4.67
N PRO A 265 7.46 -15.75 -4.54
CA PRO A 265 7.84 -16.65 -5.64
C PRO A 265 6.76 -17.67 -6.02
N LEU A 266 5.79 -17.95 -5.14
CA LEU A 266 4.63 -18.77 -5.47
C LEU A 266 3.58 -17.96 -6.26
N MET A 267 3.42 -16.68 -5.94
CA MET A 267 2.57 -15.74 -6.69
C MET A 267 3.16 -15.42 -8.08
N VAL A 268 4.50 -15.35 -8.18
CA VAL A 268 5.24 -14.95 -9.38
C VAL A 268 6.39 -15.94 -9.61
N PRO A 269 6.15 -17.10 -10.23
CA PRO A 269 7.19 -18.12 -10.41
C PRO A 269 8.31 -17.72 -11.40
N ASP A 270 8.03 -16.83 -12.34
CA ASP A 270 9.00 -16.38 -13.36
C ASP A 270 9.97 -15.34 -12.78
N LEU A 271 11.28 -15.62 -12.84
CA LEU A 271 12.33 -14.75 -12.29
C LEU A 271 12.42 -13.38 -12.97
N LYS A 272 12.06 -13.28 -14.26
CA LYS A 272 12.06 -11.99 -14.96
C LYS A 272 10.90 -11.12 -14.46
N LEU A 273 9.73 -11.74 -14.26
CA LEU A 273 8.57 -11.06 -13.68
C LEU A 273 8.81 -10.68 -12.22
N GLN A 274 9.55 -11.50 -11.45
CA GLN A 274 9.96 -11.13 -10.09
C GLN A 274 10.78 -9.84 -10.09
N LYS A 275 11.79 -9.73 -10.99
CA LYS A 275 12.58 -8.50 -11.13
C LYS A 275 11.70 -7.33 -11.55
N GLN A 276 10.84 -7.51 -12.53
CA GLN A 276 9.92 -6.49 -13.01
C GLN A 276 9.06 -5.95 -11.87
N ILE A 277 8.46 -6.81 -11.06
CA ILE A 277 7.53 -6.44 -9.99
C ILE A 277 8.24 -5.83 -8.78
N LEU A 278 9.38 -6.41 -8.36
CA LEU A 278 10.09 -5.92 -7.18
C LEU A 278 11.00 -4.71 -7.45
N VAL A 279 11.45 -4.52 -8.71
CA VAL A 279 12.47 -3.51 -9.02
C VAL A 279 11.99 -2.52 -10.08
N ASP A 280 11.65 -3.01 -11.28
CA ASP A 280 11.48 -2.13 -12.44
C ASP A 280 10.16 -1.33 -12.36
N ASN A 281 9.06 -1.99 -11.98
CA ASN A 281 7.76 -1.35 -11.82
C ASN A 281 7.78 -0.25 -10.75
N PRO A 282 8.23 -0.51 -9.50
CA PRO A 282 8.29 0.55 -8.49
C PRO A 282 9.30 1.64 -8.85
N ALA A 283 10.43 1.32 -9.49
CA ALA A 283 11.38 2.34 -9.94
C ALA A 283 10.73 3.30 -10.94
N ARG A 284 10.02 2.77 -11.94
CA ARG A 284 9.31 3.56 -12.94
C ARG A 284 8.22 4.43 -12.32
N LEU A 285 7.41 3.87 -11.40
CA LEU A 285 6.26 4.58 -10.84
C LEU A 285 6.65 5.66 -9.82
N TYR A 286 7.66 5.39 -8.99
CA TYR A 286 8.08 6.29 -7.91
C TYR A 286 9.33 7.12 -8.24
N GLY A 287 9.92 6.95 -9.42
CA GLY A 287 11.05 7.76 -9.91
C GLY A 287 12.39 7.40 -9.26
N TRP A 288 12.68 6.12 -9.04
CA TRP A 288 14.04 5.69 -8.73
C TRP A 288 14.82 5.37 -10.00
N GLU A 289 16.10 5.71 -10.00
CA GLU A 289 17.06 5.21 -10.99
C GLU A 289 17.44 3.76 -10.67
N ASN A 290 17.55 2.91 -11.70
CA ASN A 290 17.93 1.49 -11.58
C ASN A 290 19.41 1.26 -11.80
#